data_bdeea4aafd10f40d8ef5018bbb04b747
#
_entry.id   bdeea4aafd10f40d8ef5018bbb04b747
#
_cell.length_a   1.000
_cell.length_b   1.000
_cell.length_c   1.000
_cell.angle_alpha   90.00
_cell.angle_beta   90.00
_cell.angle_gamma   90.00
#
_symmetry.space_group_name_H-M   'P 1'
#
loop_
_entity.id
_entity.type
_entity.pdbx_description
1 polymer ?
#
loop_
_entity_poly.entity_id
_entity_poly.type
_entity_poly.pdbx_seq_one_letter_code
_entity_poly.pdbx_strand_id
1 'polypeptide(L)'
;MPSHWGKKTQVAALPSVSSRRRSKMQQLILPVLLASFWTVCTGSGDWCYQSQFTCGHQCNVPEKWTHVNSACGGQKQSPINIVTRKTFKDDRLTPLKFQNYQEIFTSTIINNGHSAQVQIPTVSTISHGDLPDEYMAVQFHLHWGANGGPGSEHTIDGEQYPMELHIVHMKKAYSDLTTALSDTEGVAVLGFFYELSSSSNRKYERIISTLQNIQATNGNTSLSSISLAQLIPSEKNLTAYYRYKGSLTTPGCTESVIWTLFENPIPLSIEQLQAFSKLQFKDGKQMTGNFRPVQPLNGRKVYRSGSAVILANSAILLATIAIALGLSEPN
;
A
#
# COMPACT_ATOMS: atom_id res chain seq x y z
N MET A 1 7.28 50.78 -62.36
CA MET A 1 8.31 51.52 -63.22
C MET A 1 9.69 51.13 -62.75
N PRO A 2 10.59 51.07 -63.68
CA PRO A 2 11.40 49.89 -64.05
C PRO A 2 12.88 50.11 -63.64
N SER A 3 13.75 49.20 -63.81
CA SER A 3 14.59 48.76 -64.95
C SER A 3 15.76 47.94 -64.42
N HIS A 4 16.00 46.87 -64.90
CA HIS A 4 16.78 46.48 -66.09
C HIS A 4 18.27 46.21 -65.89
N TRP A 5 18.66 45.07 -66.50
CA TRP A 5 19.85 44.65 -67.23
C TRP A 5 21.00 44.10 -66.39
N GLY A 6 21.68 43.01 -66.80
CA GLY A 6 21.64 42.17 -67.97
C GLY A 6 23.00 41.47 -68.16
N LYS A 7 22.97 40.23 -68.66
CA LYS A 7 23.96 39.55 -69.52
C LYS A 7 25.42 39.44 -69.06
N LYS A 8 26.11 38.34 -69.21
CA LYS A 8 26.36 37.51 -70.40
C LYS A 8 27.12 36.22 -70.05
N THR A 9 26.77 35.19 -70.80
CA THR A 9 27.41 34.01 -71.22
C THR A 9 28.93 34.07 -71.49
N GLN A 10 29.68 32.99 -71.21
CA GLN A 10 30.63 32.43 -72.21
C GLN A 10 30.91 30.96 -71.96
N VAL A 11 30.93 30.19 -73.00
CA VAL A 11 31.18 28.80 -73.26
C VAL A 11 32.62 28.62 -73.74
N ALA A 12 33.30 27.54 -73.33
CA ALA A 12 34.35 26.86 -74.08
C ALA A 12 34.74 25.59 -73.35
N ALA A 13 34.42 24.46 -73.83
CA ALA A 13 35.07 23.56 -74.86
C ALA A 13 36.02 22.56 -74.17
N LEU A 14 35.67 21.29 -74.42
CA LEU A 14 36.44 20.05 -74.16
C LEU A 14 37.77 19.95 -74.95
N PRO A 15 38.68 19.07 -74.48
CA PRO A 15 38.87 17.89 -75.26
C PRO A 15 39.01 16.55 -74.55
N SER A 16 38.70 15.53 -75.26
CA SER A 16 38.77 14.11 -75.06
C SER A 16 40.21 13.57 -74.94
N VAL A 17 40.37 12.42 -74.21
CA VAL A 17 41.01 11.17 -74.75
C VAL A 17 41.10 10.11 -73.60
N SER A 18 40.42 9.03 -73.84
CA SER A 18 40.75 7.60 -73.67
C SER A 18 41.84 7.13 -72.76
N SER A 19 41.50 6.25 -71.81
CA SER A 19 42.19 4.95 -71.67
C SER A 19 41.42 4.04 -70.66
N ARG A 20 41.10 2.86 -71.18
CA ARG A 20 40.56 1.71 -70.45
C ARG A 20 41.56 1.19 -69.42
N ARG A 21 41.17 1.09 -68.16
CA ARG A 21 41.68 0.01 -67.32
C ARG A 21 40.50 -0.54 -66.48
N ARG A 22 40.21 -1.82 -66.78
CA ARG A 22 39.37 -2.69 -65.92
C ARG A 22 40.11 -2.84 -64.56
N SER A 23 39.56 -2.41 -63.46
CA SER A 23 39.92 -2.89 -62.15
C SER A 23 38.70 -3.52 -61.48
N LYS A 24 38.95 -4.72 -61.00
CA LYS A 24 37.98 -5.58 -60.36
C LYS A 24 37.34 -4.85 -59.16
N MET A 25 36.02 -4.72 -59.23
CA MET A 25 35.22 -4.23 -58.09
C MET A 25 35.12 -5.39 -57.08
N GLN A 26 35.98 -5.38 -56.08
CA GLN A 26 35.79 -6.15 -54.86
C GLN A 26 34.63 -5.53 -54.11
N GLN A 27 33.46 -6.23 -54.08
CA GLN A 27 32.37 -5.92 -53.18
C GLN A 27 32.84 -6.23 -51.76
N LEU A 28 33.17 -5.20 -50.99
CA LEU A 28 33.27 -5.27 -49.55
C LEU A 28 31.85 -5.38 -49.02
N ILE A 29 31.43 -6.62 -48.70
CA ILE A 29 30.27 -6.87 -47.86
C ILE A 29 30.66 -6.47 -46.45
N LEU A 30 30.28 -5.26 -46.01
CA LEU A 30 30.30 -4.89 -44.60
C LEU A 30 29.23 -5.72 -43.89
N PRO A 31 29.57 -6.53 -42.86
CA PRO A 31 28.56 -7.11 -42.01
C PRO A 31 27.94 -5.97 -41.20
N VAL A 32 26.67 -5.67 -41.47
CA VAL A 32 25.85 -4.84 -40.56
C VAL A 32 25.65 -5.67 -39.30
N LEU A 33 26.49 -5.45 -38.32
CA LEU A 33 26.28 -5.88 -36.97
C LEU A 33 25.02 -5.13 -36.43
N LEU A 34 23.86 -5.78 -36.50
CA LEU A 34 22.69 -5.41 -35.73
C LEU A 34 23.04 -5.60 -34.24
N ALA A 35 23.65 -4.58 -33.68
CA ALA A 35 23.77 -4.45 -32.25
C ALA A 35 22.33 -4.25 -31.73
N SER A 36 21.70 -5.34 -31.30
CA SER A 36 20.50 -5.28 -30.45
C SER A 36 20.89 -4.52 -29.17
N PHE A 37 20.61 -3.23 -29.16
CA PHE A 37 20.66 -2.45 -27.93
C PHE A 37 19.60 -2.99 -26.98
N TRP A 38 19.99 -3.93 -26.14
CA TRP A 38 19.25 -4.21 -24.92
C TRP A 38 19.37 -2.96 -24.06
N THR A 39 18.31 -2.15 -24.05
CA THR A 39 18.20 -1.04 -23.12
C THR A 39 18.08 -1.66 -21.73
N VAL A 40 19.20 -1.76 -21.03
CA VAL A 40 19.18 -2.12 -19.61
C VAL A 40 18.51 -0.95 -18.90
N CYS A 41 17.29 -1.14 -18.46
CA CYS A 41 16.60 -0.18 -17.59
C CYS A 41 17.33 -0.14 -16.24
N THR A 42 18.24 0.82 -16.07
CA THR A 42 18.85 1.11 -14.78
C THR A 42 17.91 2.04 -14.01
N GLY A 43 17.43 1.61 -12.83
CA GLY A 43 16.57 2.43 -11.99
C GLY A 43 17.31 3.68 -11.48
N SER A 44 16.62 4.81 -11.41
CA SER A 44 17.06 5.98 -10.63
C SER A 44 17.03 5.64 -9.14
N GLY A 45 17.65 6.45 -8.27
CA GLY A 45 17.63 6.24 -6.80
C GLY A 45 16.24 6.30 -6.17
N ASP A 46 15.21 6.74 -6.90
CA ASP A 46 13.81 6.78 -6.47
C ASP A 46 13.15 5.40 -6.54
N TRP A 47 12.24 5.14 -5.60
CA TRP A 47 11.44 3.93 -5.58
C TRP A 47 10.02 4.17 -6.12
N CYS A 48 9.39 3.10 -6.58
CA CYS A 48 8.02 3.12 -7.08
C CYS A 48 7.31 1.78 -6.81
N TYR A 49 6.00 1.77 -6.99
CA TYR A 49 5.25 0.53 -7.04
C TYR A 49 5.31 -0.11 -8.43
N GLN A 50 4.96 -1.39 -8.51
CA GLN A 50 5.00 -2.15 -9.77
C GLN A 50 4.13 -1.51 -10.86
N SER A 51 2.99 -0.93 -10.49
CA SER A 51 2.06 -0.25 -11.40
C SER A 51 2.64 0.99 -12.09
N GLN A 52 3.69 1.59 -11.53
CA GLN A 52 4.35 2.77 -12.08
C GLN A 52 5.43 2.43 -13.10
N PHE A 53 5.92 1.19 -13.09
CA PHE A 53 7.05 0.79 -13.92
C PHE A 53 6.69 0.78 -15.41
N THR A 54 7.48 1.50 -16.21
CA THR A 54 7.47 1.44 -17.69
C THR A 54 8.88 1.65 -18.19
N CYS A 55 9.19 1.24 -19.44
CA CYS A 55 10.50 1.48 -20.06
C CYS A 55 10.88 2.97 -20.15
N GLY A 56 9.88 3.88 -20.09
CA GLY A 56 10.09 5.34 -20.10
C GLY A 56 10.21 5.97 -18.71
N HIS A 57 9.86 5.23 -17.64
CA HIS A 57 9.98 5.69 -16.27
C HIS A 57 10.77 4.67 -15.45
N GLN A 58 12.05 4.98 -15.22
CA GLN A 58 12.98 4.08 -14.54
C GLN A 58 13.01 4.40 -13.06
N CYS A 59 12.45 3.52 -12.24
CA CYS A 59 12.46 3.60 -10.79
C CYS A 59 12.67 2.20 -10.20
N ASN A 60 13.04 2.12 -8.93
CA ASN A 60 13.20 0.85 -8.24
C ASN A 60 11.82 0.31 -7.81
N VAL A 61 11.33 -0.69 -8.54
CA VAL A 61 10.12 -1.47 -8.19
C VAL A 61 10.36 -2.34 -6.94
N PRO A 62 9.33 -2.90 -6.30
CA PRO A 62 9.45 -3.64 -5.04
C PRO A 62 10.56 -4.69 -5.00
N GLU A 63 10.84 -5.40 -6.10
CA GLU A 63 11.91 -6.40 -6.17
C GLU A 63 13.32 -5.78 -6.09
N LYS A 64 13.44 -4.47 -6.36
CA LYS A 64 14.69 -3.71 -6.33
C LYS A 64 14.80 -2.74 -5.16
N TRP A 65 13.85 -2.74 -4.23
CA TRP A 65 13.89 -1.84 -3.08
C TRP A 65 15.11 -2.01 -2.18
N THR A 66 15.77 -3.17 -2.23
CA THR A 66 17.06 -3.37 -1.58
C THR A 66 18.17 -2.43 -2.09
N HIS A 67 18.04 -1.92 -3.31
CA HIS A 67 18.96 -0.90 -3.85
C HIS A 67 18.68 0.49 -3.27
N VAL A 68 17.46 0.75 -2.80
CA VAL A 68 17.08 2.01 -2.13
C VAL A 68 17.40 1.94 -0.63
N ASN A 69 17.04 0.81 -0.01
CA ASN A 69 17.30 0.55 1.39
C ASN A 69 17.53 -0.96 1.61
N SER A 70 18.71 -1.33 2.09
CA SER A 70 19.12 -2.71 2.31
C SER A 70 18.19 -3.47 3.28
N ALA A 71 17.53 -2.76 4.22
CA ALA A 71 16.57 -3.37 5.15
C ALA A 71 15.36 -4.01 4.42
N CYS A 72 15.06 -3.58 3.17
CA CYS A 72 13.99 -4.19 2.37
C CYS A 72 14.26 -5.66 1.97
N GLY A 73 15.49 -6.16 2.14
CA GLY A 73 15.88 -7.56 1.98
C GLY A 73 15.90 -8.36 3.28
N GLY A 74 15.36 -7.83 4.36
CA GLY A 74 15.34 -8.46 5.68
C GLY A 74 14.49 -9.74 5.74
N GLN A 75 14.54 -10.42 6.88
CA GLN A 75 13.89 -11.72 7.07
C GLN A 75 12.47 -11.65 7.65
N LYS A 76 12.06 -10.46 8.12
CA LYS A 76 10.75 -10.24 8.74
C LYS A 76 9.93 -9.21 7.98
N GLN A 77 10.00 -9.25 6.66
CA GLN A 77 9.35 -8.25 5.80
C GLN A 77 7.82 -8.39 5.75
N SER A 78 7.16 -7.27 5.46
CA SER A 78 5.71 -7.12 5.26
C SER A 78 5.42 -6.54 3.87
N PRO A 79 4.20 -6.76 3.32
CA PRO A 79 3.10 -7.57 3.85
C PRO A 79 3.33 -9.07 3.71
N ILE A 80 2.39 -9.91 4.21
CA ILE A 80 2.45 -11.37 4.07
C ILE A 80 1.10 -11.94 3.59
N ASN A 81 1.14 -13.18 3.07
CA ASN A 81 -0.07 -13.98 2.90
C ASN A 81 -0.38 -14.71 4.22
N ILE A 82 -1.56 -14.47 4.77
CA ILE A 82 -2.07 -15.14 5.97
C ILE A 82 -2.76 -16.43 5.52
N VAL A 83 -2.13 -17.57 5.75
CA VAL A 83 -2.75 -18.88 5.48
C VAL A 83 -3.50 -19.31 6.74
N THR A 84 -4.83 -19.17 6.75
CA THR A 84 -5.68 -19.29 7.95
C THR A 84 -5.52 -20.63 8.67
N ARG A 85 -5.47 -21.74 7.92
CA ARG A 85 -5.27 -23.11 8.45
C ARG A 85 -3.89 -23.34 9.10
N LYS A 86 -2.92 -22.43 8.85
CA LYS A 86 -1.55 -22.50 9.40
C LYS A 86 -1.34 -21.52 10.56
N THR A 87 -2.37 -20.76 10.93
CA THR A 87 -2.28 -19.84 12.06
C THR A 87 -2.34 -20.57 13.38
N PHE A 88 -1.66 -20.03 14.38
CA PHE A 88 -1.64 -20.57 15.74
C PHE A 88 -2.64 -19.78 16.61
N LYS A 89 -3.57 -20.48 17.26
CA LYS A 89 -4.41 -19.84 18.27
C LYS A 89 -3.55 -19.36 19.45
N ASP A 90 -3.79 -18.11 19.88
CA ASP A 90 -3.13 -17.56 21.08
C ASP A 90 -4.19 -16.89 21.95
N ASP A 91 -4.46 -17.44 23.12
CA ASP A 91 -5.48 -16.96 24.04
C ASP A 91 -5.07 -15.65 24.75
N ARG A 92 -3.81 -15.22 24.61
CA ARG A 92 -3.35 -13.88 25.07
C ARG A 92 -3.83 -12.76 24.15
N LEU A 93 -4.18 -13.09 22.91
CA LEU A 93 -4.74 -12.16 21.95
C LEU A 93 -6.21 -11.85 22.30
N THR A 94 -6.40 -11.17 23.43
CA THR A 94 -7.69 -10.65 23.86
C THR A 94 -8.11 -9.46 23.00
N PRO A 95 -9.38 -8.99 23.03
CA PRO A 95 -9.77 -7.78 22.33
C PRO A 95 -8.85 -6.60 22.67
N LEU A 96 -8.47 -5.82 21.66
CA LEU A 96 -7.75 -4.56 21.87
C LEU A 96 -8.66 -3.56 22.56
N LYS A 97 -8.05 -2.73 23.41
CA LYS A 97 -8.70 -1.55 24.00
C LYS A 97 -8.37 -0.34 23.14
N PHE A 98 -9.39 0.33 22.63
CA PHE A 98 -9.29 1.58 21.88
C PHE A 98 -9.65 2.74 22.80
N GLN A 99 -8.75 3.69 22.97
CA GLN A 99 -8.97 4.86 23.82
C GLN A 99 -8.94 6.13 22.97
N ASN A 100 -9.91 7.01 23.17
CA ASN A 100 -10.09 8.27 22.43
C ASN A 100 -10.30 8.12 20.90
N TYR A 101 -10.63 6.94 20.42
CA TYR A 101 -10.90 6.68 19.00
C TYR A 101 -12.17 7.38 18.51
N GLN A 102 -13.10 7.69 19.43
CA GLN A 102 -14.34 8.42 19.16
C GLN A 102 -14.14 9.93 19.07
N GLU A 103 -13.00 10.46 19.52
CA GLU A 103 -12.73 11.89 19.45
C GLU A 103 -12.74 12.40 18.03
N ILE A 104 -13.53 13.46 17.82
CA ILE A 104 -13.63 14.12 16.51
C ILE A 104 -12.49 15.10 16.38
N PHE A 105 -11.79 15.04 15.26
CA PHE A 105 -10.69 15.94 14.97
C PHE A 105 -10.77 16.54 13.56
N THR A 106 -9.99 17.58 13.35
CA THR A 106 -9.67 18.16 12.05
C THR A 106 -8.20 17.97 11.79
N SER A 107 -7.86 17.53 10.60
CA SER A 107 -6.49 17.32 10.17
C SER A 107 -6.32 17.66 8.68
N THR A 108 -5.18 17.38 8.15
CA THR A 108 -4.89 17.51 6.71
C THR A 108 -4.82 16.12 6.09
N ILE A 109 -5.54 15.91 5.00
CA ILE A 109 -5.31 14.77 4.10
C ILE A 109 -4.37 15.21 2.99
N ILE A 110 -3.37 14.40 2.71
CA ILE A 110 -2.34 14.68 1.69
C ILE A 110 -2.19 13.50 0.74
N ASN A 111 -2.05 13.78 -0.55
CA ASN A 111 -1.47 12.87 -1.50
C ASN A 111 0.06 13.01 -1.41
N ASN A 112 0.73 12.07 -0.74
CA ASN A 112 2.19 12.09 -0.55
C ASN A 112 2.98 11.53 -1.76
N GLY A 113 2.30 11.28 -2.89
CA GLY A 113 2.88 10.68 -4.09
C GLY A 113 2.91 9.14 -4.09
N HIS A 114 2.47 8.52 -3.00
CA HIS A 114 2.42 7.06 -2.82
C HIS A 114 1.10 6.57 -2.22
N SER A 115 0.41 7.44 -1.49
CA SER A 115 -0.87 7.14 -0.82
C SER A 115 -1.61 8.42 -0.47
N ALA A 116 -2.88 8.28 -0.08
CA ALA A 116 -3.63 9.29 0.67
C ALA A 116 -3.37 9.07 2.16
N GLN A 117 -2.78 10.05 2.83
CA GLN A 117 -2.35 9.97 4.23
C GLN A 117 -2.95 11.10 5.05
N VAL A 118 -3.31 10.79 6.30
CA VAL A 118 -3.84 11.74 7.28
C VAL A 118 -3.04 11.63 8.58
N GLN A 119 -2.54 12.75 9.09
CA GLN A 119 -1.94 12.83 10.41
C GLN A 119 -3.04 12.79 11.49
N ILE A 120 -2.76 12.17 12.61
CA ILE A 120 -3.71 12.07 13.72
C ILE A 120 -3.26 13.04 14.83
N PRO A 121 -3.96 14.16 15.03
CA PRO A 121 -3.55 15.18 16.00
C PRO A 121 -4.01 14.89 17.42
N THR A 122 -4.85 13.88 17.62
CA THR A 122 -5.41 13.50 18.93
C THR A 122 -4.56 12.43 19.61
N VAL A 123 -4.65 12.38 20.96
CA VAL A 123 -4.00 11.31 21.74
C VAL A 123 -4.94 10.09 21.75
N SER A 124 -5.03 9.40 20.63
CA SER A 124 -5.77 8.13 20.50
C SER A 124 -4.82 6.97 20.69
N THR A 125 -5.16 6.02 21.54
CA THR A 125 -4.25 4.91 21.86
C THR A 125 -4.90 3.54 21.72
N ILE A 126 -4.04 2.53 21.54
CA ILE A 126 -4.40 1.11 21.62
C ILE A 126 -3.55 0.42 22.69
N SER A 127 -4.15 -0.56 23.34
CA SER A 127 -3.49 -1.42 24.34
C SER A 127 -4.20 -2.78 24.44
N HIS A 128 -3.72 -3.68 25.28
CA HIS A 128 -4.24 -5.04 25.43
C HIS A 128 -3.93 -5.93 24.20
N GLY A 129 -4.54 -7.09 24.12
CA GLY A 129 -4.32 -8.02 23.01
C GLY A 129 -2.86 -8.45 22.85
N ASP A 130 -2.16 -8.67 23.97
CA ASP A 130 -0.73 -9.02 24.03
C ASP A 130 0.20 -7.97 23.37
N LEU A 131 -0.24 -6.71 23.29
CA LEU A 131 0.67 -5.61 22.98
C LEU A 131 1.57 -5.35 24.19
N PRO A 132 2.90 -5.19 24.00
CA PRO A 132 3.84 -5.06 25.12
C PRO A 132 3.74 -3.70 25.83
N ASP A 133 3.02 -2.73 25.27
CA ASP A 133 2.87 -1.39 25.80
C ASP A 133 1.56 -0.76 25.30
N GLU A 134 1.31 0.50 25.69
CA GLU A 134 0.33 1.37 25.06
C GLU A 134 0.95 2.07 23.85
N TYR A 135 0.21 2.12 22.72
CA TYR A 135 0.66 2.72 21.46
C TYR A 135 -0.25 3.85 21.05
N MET A 136 0.33 4.99 20.68
CA MET A 136 -0.37 6.21 20.28
C MET A 136 -0.46 6.31 18.78
N ALA A 137 -1.66 6.53 18.25
CA ALA A 137 -1.90 6.71 16.83
C ALA A 137 -1.22 7.98 16.31
N VAL A 138 -0.51 7.86 15.19
CA VAL A 138 0.25 8.99 14.59
C VAL A 138 -0.25 9.36 13.20
N GLN A 139 -0.67 8.39 12.40
CA GLN A 139 -1.23 8.63 11.06
C GLN A 139 -2.01 7.41 10.58
N PHE A 140 -2.87 7.64 9.58
CA PHE A 140 -3.42 6.55 8.78
C PHE A 140 -3.23 6.82 7.28
N HIS A 141 -3.15 5.75 6.50
CA HIS A 141 -3.05 5.79 5.05
C HIS A 141 -3.69 4.55 4.42
N LEU A 142 -3.85 4.59 3.10
CA LEU A 142 -4.62 3.57 2.38
C LEU A 142 -3.83 3.02 1.19
N HIS A 143 -4.10 1.76 0.86
CA HIS A 143 -3.61 1.07 -0.32
C HIS A 143 -4.80 0.56 -1.12
N TRP A 144 -4.77 0.67 -2.46
CA TRP A 144 -5.91 0.33 -3.32
C TRP A 144 -5.49 -0.15 -4.70
N GLY A 145 -6.40 -0.88 -5.34
CA GLY A 145 -6.24 -1.37 -6.72
C GLY A 145 -6.90 -0.46 -7.76
N ALA A 146 -6.85 -0.89 -9.01
CA ALA A 146 -7.53 -0.21 -10.09
C ALA A 146 -9.04 -0.49 -10.05
N ASN A 147 -9.86 0.56 -10.01
CA ASN A 147 -11.32 0.47 -10.18
C ASN A 147 -12.02 -0.55 -9.27
N GLY A 148 -11.56 -0.68 -8.02
CA GLY A 148 -12.10 -1.66 -7.06
C GLY A 148 -11.61 -3.09 -7.26
N GLY A 149 -10.61 -3.30 -8.12
CA GLY A 149 -9.87 -4.56 -8.22
C GLY A 149 -8.87 -4.74 -7.07
N PRO A 150 -8.08 -5.84 -7.09
CA PRO A 150 -7.15 -6.18 -6.02
C PRO A 150 -6.20 -5.03 -5.66
N GLY A 151 -6.11 -4.67 -4.38
CA GLY A 151 -5.37 -3.48 -3.93
C GLY A 151 -4.86 -3.54 -2.49
N SER A 152 -5.24 -4.56 -1.71
CA SER A 152 -4.67 -4.74 -0.36
C SER A 152 -3.20 -5.17 -0.44
N GLU A 153 -2.45 -4.88 0.60
CA GLU A 153 -1.06 -5.33 0.76
C GLU A 153 -1.00 -6.75 1.30
N HIS A 154 -1.72 -7.04 2.38
CA HIS A 154 -1.87 -8.39 2.90
C HIS A 154 -2.91 -9.18 2.08
N THR A 155 -2.75 -10.51 2.09
CA THR A 155 -3.71 -11.44 1.51
C THR A 155 -4.15 -12.47 2.56
N ILE A 156 -5.37 -12.99 2.44
CA ILE A 156 -5.86 -14.07 3.29
C ILE A 156 -6.14 -15.27 2.39
N ASP A 157 -5.48 -16.39 2.66
CA ASP A 157 -5.54 -17.63 1.86
C ASP A 157 -5.27 -17.41 0.35
N GLY A 158 -4.47 -16.37 0.03
CA GLY A 158 -4.13 -15.96 -1.33
C GLY A 158 -5.10 -14.94 -1.94
N GLU A 159 -6.23 -14.66 -1.31
CA GLU A 159 -7.19 -13.66 -1.76
C GLU A 159 -6.72 -12.24 -1.40
N GLN A 160 -6.72 -11.34 -2.38
CA GLN A 160 -6.39 -9.94 -2.23
C GLN A 160 -7.66 -9.09 -2.27
N TYR A 161 -7.84 -8.22 -1.28
CA TYR A 161 -8.99 -7.34 -1.13
C TYR A 161 -8.85 -6.08 -1.98
N PRO A 162 -9.95 -5.33 -2.25
CA PRO A 162 -9.88 -4.11 -3.05
C PRO A 162 -9.02 -3.00 -2.46
N MET A 163 -9.00 -2.88 -1.14
CA MET A 163 -8.24 -1.87 -0.40
C MET A 163 -7.81 -2.39 0.96
N GLU A 164 -6.83 -1.69 1.55
CA GLU A 164 -6.38 -1.88 2.93
C GLU A 164 -6.10 -0.54 3.59
N LEU A 165 -6.61 -0.36 4.82
CA LEU A 165 -6.34 0.79 5.67
C LEU A 165 -5.27 0.40 6.69
N HIS A 166 -4.25 1.23 6.84
CA HIS A 166 -3.26 1.14 7.90
C HIS A 166 -3.41 2.29 8.87
N ILE A 167 -3.60 1.99 10.16
CA ILE A 167 -3.51 2.99 11.24
C ILE A 167 -2.21 2.71 11.99
N VAL A 168 -1.25 3.61 11.84
CA VAL A 168 0.10 3.49 12.40
C VAL A 168 0.13 4.10 13.79
N HIS A 169 0.65 3.33 14.74
CA HIS A 169 0.84 3.76 16.14
C HIS A 169 2.29 3.59 16.52
N MET A 170 2.80 4.51 17.33
CA MET A 170 4.11 4.38 17.95
C MET A 170 3.95 4.10 19.46
N LYS A 171 4.88 3.34 20.02
CA LYS A 171 4.93 3.07 21.46
C LYS A 171 4.96 4.39 22.21
N LYS A 172 4.10 4.56 23.20
CA LYS A 172 3.87 5.82 23.92
C LYS A 172 5.11 6.35 24.64
N ALA A 173 6.08 5.46 24.90
CA ALA A 173 7.36 5.83 25.52
C ALA A 173 8.24 6.71 24.63
N TYR A 174 7.97 6.79 23.31
CA TYR A 174 8.75 7.55 22.35
C TYR A 174 8.05 8.85 21.97
N SER A 175 8.84 9.89 21.70
CA SER A 175 8.36 11.22 21.30
C SER A 175 8.13 11.36 19.81
N ASP A 176 8.77 10.49 19.01
CA ASP A 176 8.68 10.52 17.54
C ASP A 176 8.82 9.12 16.93
N LEU A 177 8.30 8.99 15.72
CA LEU A 177 8.26 7.72 15.00
C LEU A 177 9.67 7.21 14.63
N THR A 178 10.62 8.10 14.34
CA THR A 178 11.99 7.72 13.96
C THR A 178 12.67 6.98 15.12
N THR A 179 12.52 7.51 16.33
CA THR A 179 13.04 6.87 17.54
C THR A 179 12.32 5.54 17.79
N ALA A 180 10.99 5.50 17.64
CA ALA A 180 10.21 4.27 17.80
C ALA A 180 10.64 3.17 16.83
N LEU A 181 11.00 3.51 15.59
CA LEU A 181 11.49 2.57 14.57
C LEU A 181 12.82 1.90 14.93
N SER A 182 13.55 2.42 15.90
CA SER A 182 14.80 1.80 16.41
C SER A 182 14.53 0.67 17.42
N ASP A 183 13.32 0.57 17.96
CA ASP A 183 12.86 -0.54 18.80
C ASP A 183 12.15 -1.57 17.93
N THR A 184 12.49 -2.86 18.04
CA THR A 184 11.89 -3.97 17.28
C THR A 184 10.39 -4.14 17.51
N GLU A 185 9.84 -3.52 18.53
CA GLU A 185 8.42 -3.47 18.89
C GLU A 185 7.93 -2.02 19.07
N GLY A 186 8.64 -1.06 18.50
CA GLY A 186 8.36 0.36 18.68
C GLY A 186 7.12 0.86 17.94
N VAL A 187 6.64 0.11 16.96
CA VAL A 187 5.51 0.47 16.11
C VAL A 187 4.46 -0.63 16.12
N ALA A 188 3.19 -0.27 16.26
CA ALA A 188 2.05 -1.18 16.07
C ALA A 188 1.16 -0.65 14.94
N VAL A 189 0.85 -1.50 13.96
CA VAL A 189 -0.02 -1.13 12.85
C VAL A 189 -1.27 -1.99 12.85
N LEU A 190 -2.43 -1.33 12.78
CA LEU A 190 -3.71 -1.97 12.55
C LEU A 190 -4.02 -1.95 11.07
N GLY A 191 -4.30 -3.12 10.49
CA GLY A 191 -4.71 -3.28 9.12
C GLY A 191 -6.18 -3.72 9.02
N PHE A 192 -6.93 -3.06 8.14
CA PHE A 192 -8.33 -3.35 7.87
C PHE A 192 -8.54 -3.51 6.38
N PHE A 193 -9.12 -4.63 5.99
CA PHE A 193 -9.51 -4.89 4.60
C PHE A 193 -10.81 -4.19 4.24
N TYR A 194 -10.99 -3.96 2.95
CA TYR A 194 -12.28 -3.48 2.43
C TYR A 194 -12.92 -4.54 1.55
N GLU A 195 -14.24 -4.50 1.50
CA GLU A 195 -15.03 -5.33 0.60
C GLU A 195 -15.96 -4.49 -0.25
N LEU A 196 -16.33 -5.01 -1.42
CA LEU A 196 -17.30 -4.37 -2.30
C LEU A 196 -18.70 -4.48 -1.71
N SER A 197 -19.38 -3.33 -1.64
CA SER A 197 -20.77 -3.22 -1.16
C SER A 197 -21.67 -2.66 -2.25
N SER A 198 -22.92 -3.07 -2.24
CA SER A 198 -23.98 -2.52 -3.10
C SER A 198 -24.44 -1.11 -2.67
N SER A 199 -24.05 -0.66 -1.48
CA SER A 199 -24.44 0.64 -0.94
C SER A 199 -23.23 1.43 -0.48
N SER A 200 -23.29 2.77 -0.61
CA SER A 200 -22.24 3.67 -0.14
C SER A 200 -22.15 3.70 1.37
N ASN A 201 -20.92 3.68 1.87
CA ASN A 201 -20.62 3.84 3.28
C ASN A 201 -20.55 5.33 3.64
N ARG A 202 -21.60 5.85 4.29
CA ARG A 202 -21.70 7.26 4.68
C ARG A 202 -20.57 7.73 5.61
N LYS A 203 -19.97 6.84 6.37
CA LYS A 203 -18.84 7.18 7.24
C LYS A 203 -17.61 7.65 6.46
N TYR A 204 -17.49 7.27 5.19
CA TYR A 204 -16.38 7.61 4.30
C TYR A 204 -16.64 8.83 3.41
N GLU A 205 -17.86 9.38 3.39
CA GLU A 205 -18.23 10.50 2.50
C GLU A 205 -17.28 11.70 2.60
N ARG A 206 -16.81 12.04 3.81
CA ARG A 206 -15.88 13.15 4.01
C ARG A 206 -14.52 12.89 3.36
N ILE A 207 -13.97 11.69 3.52
CA ILE A 207 -12.72 11.32 2.84
C ILE A 207 -12.93 11.34 1.33
N ILE A 208 -13.96 10.64 0.85
CA ILE A 208 -14.26 10.53 -0.60
C ILE A 208 -14.42 11.90 -1.25
N SER A 209 -15.15 12.82 -0.62
CA SER A 209 -15.38 14.18 -1.16
C SER A 209 -14.12 15.05 -1.19
N THR A 210 -13.12 14.77 -0.33
CA THR A 210 -11.86 15.52 -0.31
C THR A 210 -10.85 15.04 -1.36
N LEU A 211 -10.96 13.81 -1.86
CA LEU A 211 -9.99 13.24 -2.81
C LEU A 211 -9.84 14.06 -4.09
N GLN A 212 -10.91 14.70 -4.56
CA GLN A 212 -10.87 15.56 -5.73
C GLN A 212 -9.93 16.77 -5.58
N ASN A 213 -9.65 17.20 -4.34
CA ASN A 213 -8.79 18.33 -4.03
C ASN A 213 -7.30 17.94 -3.87
N ILE A 214 -6.99 16.63 -3.85
CA ILE A 214 -5.65 16.13 -3.64
C ILE A 214 -5.21 15.17 -4.76
N GLN A 215 -5.74 15.34 -5.98
CA GLN A 215 -5.42 14.41 -7.07
C GLN A 215 -3.93 14.42 -7.41
N ALA A 216 -3.32 15.59 -7.50
CA ALA A 216 -1.88 15.70 -7.77
C ALA A 216 -1.01 15.41 -6.54
N THR A 217 0.19 14.93 -6.76
CA THR A 217 1.21 14.75 -5.70
C THR A 217 1.44 16.03 -4.93
N ASN A 218 1.58 15.93 -3.61
CA ASN A 218 1.65 17.02 -2.64
C ASN A 218 0.36 17.87 -2.54
N GLY A 219 -0.69 17.49 -3.27
CA GLY A 219 -2.02 18.03 -3.04
C GLY A 219 -2.45 17.75 -1.60
N ASN A 220 -2.96 18.76 -0.92
CA ASN A 220 -3.45 18.62 0.45
C ASN A 220 -4.70 19.49 0.66
N THR A 221 -5.54 19.06 1.58
CA THR A 221 -6.74 19.81 1.96
C THR A 221 -7.14 19.48 3.40
N SER A 222 -7.93 20.34 4.00
CA SER A 222 -8.48 20.10 5.34
C SER A 222 -9.49 18.97 5.31
N LEU A 223 -9.33 18.04 6.23
CA LEU A 223 -10.26 16.95 6.51
C LEU A 223 -10.82 17.17 7.92
N SER A 224 -12.03 17.65 8.02
CA SER A 224 -12.67 18.03 9.28
C SER A 224 -13.71 17.04 9.74
N SER A 225 -13.97 17.03 11.04
CA SER A 225 -15.05 16.28 11.68
C SER A 225 -15.00 14.77 11.36
N ILE A 226 -13.82 14.15 11.52
CA ILE A 226 -13.64 12.71 11.46
C ILE A 226 -13.18 12.18 12.81
N SER A 227 -13.40 10.89 13.04
CA SER A 227 -12.83 10.16 14.17
C SER A 227 -12.29 8.81 13.67
N LEU A 228 -11.33 8.22 14.39
CA LEU A 228 -10.81 6.90 14.01
C LEU A 228 -11.90 5.82 14.11
N ALA A 229 -12.77 5.92 15.12
CA ALA A 229 -13.86 4.96 15.32
C ALA A 229 -14.87 4.91 14.16
N GLN A 230 -15.05 6.01 13.43
CA GLN A 230 -15.94 5.98 12.25
C GLN A 230 -15.33 5.25 11.05
N LEU A 231 -13.99 5.17 10.98
CA LEU A 231 -13.28 4.56 9.84
C LEU A 231 -13.21 3.04 9.93
N ILE A 232 -13.42 2.47 11.11
CA ILE A 232 -13.25 1.05 11.39
C ILE A 232 -14.58 0.38 11.75
N PRO A 233 -14.69 -0.95 11.70
CA PRO A 233 -15.83 -1.67 12.25
C PRO A 233 -16.03 -1.34 13.74
N SER A 234 -17.23 -1.52 14.25
CA SER A 234 -17.48 -1.30 15.70
C SER A 234 -16.64 -2.26 16.54
N GLU A 235 -16.17 -1.81 17.70
CA GLU A 235 -15.26 -2.57 18.58
C GLU A 235 -15.74 -4.00 18.88
N LYS A 236 -17.06 -4.19 19.03
CA LYS A 236 -17.66 -5.54 19.22
C LYS A 236 -17.36 -6.52 18.07
N ASN A 237 -17.04 -6.00 16.88
CA ASN A 237 -16.69 -6.77 15.67
C ASN A 237 -15.17 -6.86 15.46
N LEU A 238 -14.35 -6.35 16.38
CA LEU A 238 -12.88 -6.33 16.30
C LEU A 238 -12.23 -7.38 17.23
N THR A 239 -12.93 -8.48 17.49
CA THR A 239 -12.43 -9.57 18.33
C THR A 239 -11.64 -10.62 17.57
N ALA A 240 -11.91 -10.76 16.27
CA ALA A 240 -11.23 -11.71 15.38
C ALA A 240 -10.14 -10.99 14.58
N TYR A 241 -8.88 -11.36 14.82
CA TYR A 241 -7.74 -10.75 14.15
C TYR A 241 -6.52 -11.69 14.11
N TYR A 242 -5.60 -11.37 13.20
CA TYR A 242 -4.30 -12.00 13.08
C TYR A 242 -3.20 -11.09 13.63
N ARG A 243 -2.16 -11.69 14.21
CA ARG A 243 -1.01 -11.01 14.79
C ARG A 243 0.28 -11.61 14.27
N TYR A 244 1.23 -10.76 13.81
CA TYR A 244 2.60 -11.18 13.50
C TYR A 244 3.58 -10.02 13.64
N LYS A 245 4.88 -10.31 13.75
CA LYS A 245 5.96 -9.31 13.74
C LYS A 245 6.50 -9.16 12.32
N GLY A 246 6.58 -7.92 11.86
CA GLY A 246 6.96 -7.59 10.50
C GLY A 246 7.65 -6.25 10.37
N SER A 247 7.48 -5.62 9.21
CA SER A 247 8.16 -4.38 8.83
C SER A 247 7.20 -3.31 8.35
N LEU A 248 7.73 -2.11 8.12
CA LEU A 248 7.10 -1.14 7.23
C LEU A 248 7.00 -1.73 5.81
N THR A 249 5.96 -1.36 5.07
CA THR A 249 5.68 -1.86 3.70
C THR A 249 6.18 -0.91 2.61
N THR A 250 6.87 0.16 2.97
CA THR A 250 7.53 1.10 2.04
C THR A 250 9.02 1.15 2.31
N PRO A 251 9.86 1.65 1.37
CA PRO A 251 11.30 1.81 1.56
C PRO A 251 11.66 2.58 2.83
N GLY A 252 12.52 2.03 3.59
CA GLY A 252 12.78 2.04 5.01
C GLY A 252 12.65 0.61 5.51
N CYS A 253 11.53 -0.07 5.20
CA CYS A 253 11.29 -1.50 5.41
C CYS A 253 11.73 -2.00 6.79
N THR A 254 11.75 -1.11 7.80
CA THR A 254 12.28 -1.37 9.14
C THR A 254 11.44 -2.45 9.83
N GLU A 255 12.11 -3.48 10.36
CA GLU A 255 11.50 -4.64 11.00
C GLU A 255 11.14 -4.39 12.47
N SER A 256 10.34 -3.36 12.72
CA SER A 256 9.94 -2.85 14.04
C SER A 256 8.43 -2.83 14.25
N VAL A 257 7.67 -3.56 13.44
CA VAL A 257 6.20 -3.46 13.41
C VAL A 257 5.54 -4.69 13.99
N ILE A 258 4.65 -4.47 14.96
CA ILE A 258 3.66 -5.44 15.42
C ILE A 258 2.40 -5.23 14.57
N TRP A 259 2.10 -6.18 13.70
CA TRP A 259 0.92 -6.16 12.84
C TRP A 259 -0.29 -6.81 13.49
N THR A 260 -1.43 -6.13 13.40
CA THR A 260 -2.76 -6.66 13.75
C THR A 260 -3.68 -6.49 12.56
N LEU A 261 -4.11 -7.59 11.93
CA LEU A 261 -4.99 -7.60 10.75
C LEU A 261 -6.38 -8.09 11.20
N PHE A 262 -7.40 -7.25 11.08
CA PHE A 262 -8.77 -7.61 11.47
C PHE A 262 -9.48 -8.38 10.35
N GLU A 263 -10.24 -9.43 10.73
CA GLU A 263 -10.95 -10.26 9.77
C GLU A 263 -12.18 -9.57 9.16
N ASN A 264 -12.88 -8.75 9.95
CA ASN A 264 -14.10 -8.09 9.49
C ASN A 264 -13.79 -6.93 8.56
N PRO A 265 -14.16 -7.00 7.26
CA PRO A 265 -13.86 -5.95 6.30
C PRO A 265 -14.76 -4.73 6.45
N ILE A 266 -14.32 -3.63 5.88
CA ILE A 266 -15.05 -2.37 5.78
C ILE A 266 -15.76 -2.33 4.43
N PRO A 267 -17.11 -2.21 4.38
CA PRO A 267 -17.81 -2.13 3.11
C PRO A 267 -17.65 -0.76 2.46
N LEU A 268 -17.33 -0.71 1.16
CA LEU A 268 -17.38 0.48 0.29
C LEU A 268 -18.08 0.15 -1.03
N SER A 269 -18.82 1.13 -1.58
CA SER A 269 -19.37 0.98 -2.92
C SER A 269 -18.29 1.07 -3.99
N ILE A 270 -18.60 0.59 -5.21
CA ILE A 270 -17.66 0.66 -6.33
C ILE A 270 -17.26 2.11 -6.65
N GLU A 271 -18.19 3.07 -6.55
CA GLU A 271 -17.94 4.47 -6.80
C GLU A 271 -16.98 5.06 -5.76
N GLN A 272 -17.12 4.66 -4.49
CA GLN A 272 -16.22 5.07 -3.42
C GLN A 272 -14.82 4.50 -3.63
N LEU A 273 -14.68 3.24 -4.01
CA LEU A 273 -13.39 2.62 -4.35
C LEU A 273 -12.74 3.30 -5.57
N GLN A 274 -13.52 3.58 -6.62
CA GLN A 274 -13.04 4.25 -7.82
C GLN A 274 -12.58 5.69 -7.58
N ALA A 275 -13.11 6.36 -6.55
CA ALA A 275 -12.70 7.72 -6.21
C ALA A 275 -11.20 7.81 -5.86
N PHE A 276 -10.65 6.81 -5.20
CA PHE A 276 -9.22 6.75 -4.87
C PHE A 276 -8.34 6.60 -6.12
N SER A 277 -8.81 5.91 -7.14
CA SER A 277 -8.08 5.73 -8.40
C SER A 277 -7.88 7.04 -9.19
N LYS A 278 -8.52 8.14 -8.80
CA LYS A 278 -8.33 9.45 -9.43
C LYS A 278 -7.08 10.20 -8.93
N LEU A 279 -6.47 9.75 -7.84
CA LEU A 279 -5.22 10.29 -7.36
C LEU A 279 -4.08 9.97 -8.33
N GLN A 280 -3.01 10.75 -8.27
CA GLN A 280 -1.83 10.58 -9.11
C GLN A 280 -0.59 10.31 -8.27
N PHE A 281 0.26 9.43 -8.75
CA PHE A 281 1.61 9.25 -8.25
C PHE A 281 2.49 10.47 -8.56
N LYS A 282 3.71 10.48 -8.01
CA LYS A 282 4.72 11.52 -8.26
C LYS A 282 5.07 11.69 -9.74
N ASP A 283 4.95 10.63 -10.54
CA ASP A 283 5.18 10.64 -11.98
C ASP A 283 3.96 11.09 -12.82
N GLY A 284 2.88 11.50 -12.17
CA GLY A 284 1.63 11.95 -12.78
C GLY A 284 0.72 10.84 -13.28
N LYS A 285 1.13 9.56 -13.16
CA LYS A 285 0.26 8.44 -13.48
C LYS A 285 -0.83 8.27 -12.44
N GLN A 286 -1.93 7.68 -12.87
CA GLN A 286 -3.04 7.32 -11.99
C GLN A 286 -2.57 6.40 -10.86
N MET A 287 -2.84 6.80 -9.61
CA MET A 287 -2.43 6.04 -8.43
C MET A 287 -3.37 4.86 -8.23
N THR A 288 -2.93 3.71 -8.74
CA THR A 288 -3.58 2.41 -8.57
C THR A 288 -2.52 1.35 -8.38
N GLY A 289 -2.82 0.30 -7.61
CA GLY A 289 -1.82 -0.72 -7.30
C GLY A 289 -0.66 -0.17 -6.47
N ASN A 290 -0.96 0.72 -5.52
CA ASN A 290 0.01 1.30 -4.58
C ASN A 290 0.24 0.38 -3.37
N PHE A 291 0.58 -0.88 -3.64
CA PHE A 291 0.86 -1.92 -2.65
C PHE A 291 2.17 -2.65 -2.95
N ARG A 292 2.84 -3.07 -1.90
CA ARG A 292 3.98 -3.98 -1.99
C ARG A 292 3.47 -5.41 -2.14
N PRO A 293 4.07 -6.25 -3.00
CA PRO A 293 3.77 -7.69 -3.04
C PRO A 293 4.04 -8.39 -1.70
N VAL A 294 3.33 -9.49 -1.45
CA VAL A 294 3.54 -10.31 -0.25
C VAL A 294 4.96 -10.84 -0.17
N GLN A 295 5.51 -10.84 1.04
CA GLN A 295 6.88 -11.22 1.35
C GLN A 295 6.93 -12.62 2.00
N PRO A 296 8.03 -13.35 1.86
CA PRO A 296 8.20 -14.65 2.48
C PRO A 296 8.04 -14.60 4.00
N LEU A 297 7.38 -15.59 4.55
CA LEU A 297 7.17 -15.70 6.00
C LEU A 297 8.48 -16.01 6.76
N ASN A 298 9.45 -16.68 6.11
CA ASN A 298 10.79 -17.00 6.66
C ASN A 298 10.73 -17.65 8.06
N GLY A 299 9.83 -18.62 8.24
CA GLY A 299 9.65 -19.33 9.51
C GLY A 299 8.91 -18.56 10.61
N ARG A 300 8.48 -17.34 10.37
CA ARG A 300 7.62 -16.61 11.33
C ARG A 300 6.28 -17.33 11.52
N LYS A 301 5.76 -17.22 12.73
CA LYS A 301 4.41 -17.68 13.06
C LYS A 301 3.43 -16.53 12.92
N VAL A 302 2.25 -16.84 12.39
CA VAL A 302 1.09 -15.94 12.43
C VAL A 302 0.14 -16.48 13.48
N TYR A 303 -0.25 -15.63 14.42
CA TYR A 303 -1.17 -15.98 15.48
C TYR A 303 -2.56 -15.46 15.13
N ARG A 304 -3.58 -16.12 15.67
CA ARG A 304 -4.97 -15.66 15.60
C ARG A 304 -5.57 -15.56 16.98
N SER A 305 -6.42 -14.56 17.20
CA SER A 305 -7.16 -14.38 18.44
C SER A 305 -8.13 -15.56 18.66
N GLY A 306 -8.44 -15.82 19.92
CA GLY A 306 -9.53 -16.73 20.27
C GLY A 306 -10.88 -16.11 19.90
N SER A 307 -11.73 -16.83 19.18
CA SER A 307 -13.08 -16.36 18.89
C SER A 307 -13.88 -16.19 20.18
N ALA A 308 -14.33 -14.98 20.51
CA ALA A 308 -15.19 -14.70 21.66
C ALA A 308 -16.55 -15.44 21.61
N VAL A 309 -16.91 -15.98 20.46
CA VAL A 309 -18.18 -16.73 20.23
C VAL A 309 -18.28 -17.99 21.09
N ILE A 310 -17.16 -18.61 21.51
CA ILE A 310 -17.21 -19.86 22.27
C ILE A 310 -17.70 -19.65 23.70
N LEU A 311 -17.45 -18.49 24.33
CA LEU A 311 -17.88 -18.24 25.71
C LEU A 311 -19.40 -18.02 25.81
N ALA A 312 -20.00 -17.33 24.83
CA ALA A 312 -21.45 -17.14 24.81
C ALA A 312 -22.20 -18.47 24.56
N ASN A 313 -21.70 -19.31 23.64
CA ASN A 313 -22.28 -20.61 23.36
C ASN A 313 -22.09 -21.59 24.54
N SER A 314 -20.96 -21.53 25.23
CA SER A 314 -20.73 -22.36 26.43
C SER A 314 -21.65 -21.99 27.59
N ALA A 315 -21.88 -20.70 27.80
CA ALA A 315 -22.81 -20.22 28.82
C ALA A 315 -24.26 -20.59 28.50
N ILE A 316 -24.67 -20.48 27.23
CA ILE A 316 -26.00 -20.90 26.76
C ILE A 316 -26.14 -22.42 26.89
N LEU A 317 -25.12 -23.21 26.51
CA LEU A 317 -25.15 -24.65 26.64
C LEU A 317 -25.26 -25.10 28.09
N LEU A 318 -24.50 -24.46 29.01
CA LEU A 318 -24.60 -24.74 30.44
C LEU A 318 -25.98 -24.38 31.00
N ALA A 319 -26.56 -23.25 30.60
CA ALA A 319 -27.87 -22.82 30.99
C ALA A 319 -28.95 -23.78 30.48
N THR A 320 -28.86 -24.26 29.25
CA THR A 320 -29.78 -25.23 28.68
C THR A 320 -29.68 -26.61 29.35
N ILE A 321 -28.46 -27.04 29.70
CA ILE A 321 -28.24 -28.29 30.45
C ILE A 321 -28.81 -28.18 31.87
N ALA A 322 -28.61 -27.03 32.57
CA ALA A 322 -29.15 -26.79 33.90
C ALA A 322 -30.71 -26.83 33.90
N ILE A 323 -31.34 -26.23 32.89
CA ILE A 323 -32.81 -26.29 32.69
C ILE A 323 -33.28 -27.70 32.37
N ALA A 324 -32.54 -28.43 31.50
CA ALA A 324 -32.90 -29.81 31.12
C ALA A 324 -32.73 -30.81 32.26
N LEU A 325 -31.85 -30.53 33.22
CA LEU A 325 -31.61 -31.36 34.41
C LEU A 325 -32.51 -30.97 35.61
N GLY A 326 -33.38 -29.96 35.45
CA GLY A 326 -34.29 -29.53 36.52
C GLY A 326 -33.60 -28.91 37.72
N LEU A 327 -32.38 -28.39 37.55
CA LEU A 327 -31.58 -27.73 38.60
C LEU A 327 -31.96 -26.25 38.77
N SER A 328 -33.25 -25.89 38.54
CA SER A 328 -33.77 -24.60 38.99
C SER A 328 -34.09 -24.71 40.48
N GLU A 329 -33.53 -23.87 41.31
CA GLU A 329 -33.74 -23.84 42.73
C GLU A 329 -35.23 -23.82 43.05
N PRO A 330 -35.67 -24.57 44.09
CA PRO A 330 -37.04 -24.39 44.62
C PRO A 330 -37.10 -23.09 45.42
N ASN A 331 -38.20 -22.38 45.29
CA ASN A 331 -38.59 -21.18 46.03
C ASN A 331 -38.38 -21.32 47.54
#